data_0804213b4a7053b847bd1329c50ef687
#
_entry.id   0804213b4a7053b847bd1329c50ef687
#
_cell.length_a   1.000
_cell.length_b   1.000
_cell.length_c   1.000
_cell.angle_alpha   90.00
_cell.angle_beta   90.00
_cell.angle_gamma   90.00
#
_symmetry.space_group_name_H-M   'P 1'
#
loop_
_entity.id
_entity.type
_entity.pdbx_description
1 polymer ?
#
loop_
_entity_poly.entity_id
_entity_poly.type
_entity_poly.pdbx_seq_one_letter_code
_entity_poly.pdbx_strand_id
1 'polypeptide(L)'
;MIKAEKLTFGFNSNLLFQNISFSLEENCHCALIGSNGTGKTTLMNLIREPENYIFDGKIKLEGAGRIGYVSQFAIREGDQTVTVYDYLCQDFLALEQAINAACLEMETTEDMDALMERYQDLLDESDAVDADNYEVNIRRQLKLAELEDKAELELEKLSGGELKLVQAIRQMLRLPGLLIMDEPDVFLDFENLNGLRDLINAYKGTLLVVTHSRYLLAHCFDRIWHLENGDLQEFEGSFNEYSYSRLQKKIDLQLASIKDEEEIQRISKLVDDLRELASEVSESQHGRTLKGKVSYLNRLLSRQIKAPFVEIRQPEIGLPEVEVPEEPVELLKVENYSLAFEEKLLEAVSFAVHSGEKVALVGANGTGKTSMLREIWQNQNPAIAYSEAAVPAFFSQLHAEILKEQNTIYQELFAVGFETEAQVEEYLQKYCFDPDTLGRKVGHLSGGEKNLLQLAKLAAGNANLLLLDEPSSHLDTFAQIALENAIAVYKGAVLMVSHDFYTIVNCADTILLVENGGIRPVSARAFRKMIYKKHFSKDYLELELQKKDLETRIARHLEDSDCVEAQRLCDKLAAVVEQMERA
;
A
#
# COMPACT_ATOMS: atom_id res chain seq x y z
N MET A 1 -14.54 17.78 -13.02
CA MET A 1 -15.27 16.98 -12.02
C MET A 1 -15.58 15.59 -12.59
N ILE A 2 -15.31 14.53 -11.82
CA ILE A 2 -15.70 13.15 -12.18
C ILE A 2 -16.96 12.82 -11.40
N LYS A 3 -17.94 12.22 -12.04
CA LYS A 3 -19.15 11.71 -11.38
C LYS A 3 -19.51 10.35 -11.94
N ALA A 4 -19.60 9.35 -11.08
CA ALA A 4 -20.13 8.04 -11.42
C ALA A 4 -21.43 7.78 -10.69
N GLU A 5 -22.43 7.23 -11.40
CA GLU A 5 -23.74 6.91 -10.87
C GLU A 5 -24.07 5.44 -11.13
N LYS A 6 -24.28 4.69 -10.05
CA LYS A 6 -24.70 3.28 -10.06
C LYS A 6 -23.82 2.40 -10.94
N LEU A 7 -22.50 2.59 -10.85
CA LEU A 7 -21.53 1.83 -11.63
C LEU A 7 -21.48 0.39 -11.14
N THR A 8 -21.66 -0.55 -12.06
CA THR A 8 -21.54 -1.99 -11.83
C THR A 8 -20.66 -2.59 -12.89
N PHE A 9 -19.60 -3.32 -12.47
CA PHE A 9 -18.64 -3.95 -13.35
C PHE A 9 -18.08 -5.25 -12.79
N GLY A 10 -17.79 -6.20 -13.67
CA GLY A 10 -17.11 -7.46 -13.36
C GLY A 10 -16.57 -8.12 -14.61
N PHE A 11 -15.65 -9.07 -14.42
CA PHE A 11 -15.11 -9.91 -15.50
C PHE A 11 -15.83 -11.25 -15.52
N ASN A 12 -16.43 -11.62 -16.65
CA ASN A 12 -17.19 -12.86 -16.82
C ASN A 12 -18.26 -13.06 -15.72
N SER A 13 -18.06 -14.03 -14.83
CA SER A 13 -18.97 -14.33 -13.70
C SER A 13 -18.57 -13.64 -12.39
N ASN A 14 -17.41 -12.99 -12.32
CA ASN A 14 -16.89 -12.35 -11.11
C ASN A 14 -17.22 -10.87 -11.11
N LEU A 15 -18.15 -10.47 -10.24
CA LEU A 15 -18.51 -9.07 -10.01
C LEU A 15 -17.42 -8.42 -9.15
N LEU A 16 -16.83 -7.32 -9.63
CA LEU A 16 -15.82 -6.55 -8.88
C LEU A 16 -16.47 -5.52 -7.98
N PHE A 17 -17.43 -4.77 -8.51
CA PHE A 17 -18.21 -3.79 -7.74
C PHE A 17 -19.62 -3.66 -8.28
N GLN A 18 -20.56 -3.32 -7.39
CA GLN A 18 -21.97 -3.28 -7.70
C GLN A 18 -22.62 -1.99 -7.21
N ASN A 19 -23.23 -1.24 -8.15
CA ASN A 19 -24.05 -0.07 -7.85
C ASN A 19 -23.29 1.02 -7.06
N ILE A 20 -21.95 1.14 -7.25
CA ILE A 20 -21.15 2.19 -6.62
C ILE A 20 -21.44 3.54 -7.26
N SER A 21 -21.42 4.59 -6.44
CA SER A 21 -21.55 5.96 -6.90
C SER A 21 -20.55 6.82 -6.18
N PHE A 22 -19.85 7.69 -6.91
CA PHE A 22 -18.79 8.54 -6.34
C PHE A 22 -18.66 9.84 -7.11
N SER A 23 -18.03 10.83 -6.47
CA SER A 23 -17.74 12.11 -7.09
C SER A 23 -16.36 12.64 -6.68
N LEU A 24 -15.60 13.16 -7.66
CA LEU A 24 -14.35 13.85 -7.43
C LEU A 24 -14.46 15.29 -7.94
N GLU A 25 -14.24 16.22 -7.05
CA GLU A 25 -14.28 17.65 -7.34
C GLU A 25 -12.96 18.12 -8.00
N GLU A 26 -12.99 19.32 -8.59
CA GLU A 26 -11.78 19.92 -9.17
C GLU A 26 -10.77 20.33 -8.09
N ASN A 27 -9.49 20.22 -8.42
CA ASN A 27 -8.37 20.59 -7.55
C ASN A 27 -8.32 19.81 -6.22
N CYS A 28 -8.85 18.59 -6.20
CA CYS A 28 -8.87 17.70 -5.05
C CYS A 28 -7.84 16.57 -5.24
N HIS A 29 -7.11 16.23 -4.18
CA HIS A 29 -6.17 15.10 -4.16
C HIS A 29 -6.81 13.91 -3.46
N CYS A 30 -7.20 12.91 -4.25
CA CYS A 30 -7.87 11.70 -3.77
C CYS A 30 -6.95 10.49 -3.80
N ALA A 31 -6.87 9.77 -2.69
CA ALA A 31 -6.24 8.44 -2.65
C ALA A 31 -7.31 7.34 -2.76
N LEU A 32 -7.11 6.39 -3.68
CA LEU A 32 -7.91 5.18 -3.81
C LEU A 32 -7.20 4.02 -3.12
N ILE A 33 -7.75 3.56 -2.01
CA ILE A 33 -7.21 2.46 -1.20
C ILE A 33 -8.17 1.26 -1.20
N GLY A 34 -7.70 0.11 -0.76
CA GLY A 34 -8.46 -1.15 -0.63
C GLY A 34 -7.55 -2.35 -0.71
N SER A 35 -8.04 -3.52 -0.35
CA SER A 35 -7.30 -4.77 -0.41
C SER A 35 -6.85 -5.10 -1.85
N ASN A 36 -5.85 -5.95 -2.00
CA ASN A 36 -5.42 -6.41 -3.31
C ASN A 36 -6.53 -7.20 -4.00
N GLY A 37 -6.69 -6.99 -5.32
CA GLY A 37 -7.73 -7.66 -6.10
C GLY A 37 -9.14 -7.06 -6.05
N THR A 38 -9.37 -5.98 -5.29
CA THR A 38 -10.69 -5.31 -5.20
C THR A 38 -11.11 -4.55 -6.46
N GLY A 39 -10.18 -4.39 -7.43
CA GLY A 39 -10.48 -3.72 -8.70
C GLY A 39 -10.08 -2.25 -8.78
N LYS A 40 -9.16 -1.76 -7.94
CA LYS A 40 -8.67 -0.36 -7.95
C LYS A 40 -8.15 0.08 -9.32
N THR A 41 -7.21 -0.65 -9.90
CA THR A 41 -6.68 -0.39 -11.26
C THR A 41 -7.77 -0.49 -12.32
N THR A 42 -8.73 -1.42 -12.17
CA THR A 42 -9.88 -1.56 -13.08
C THR A 42 -10.78 -0.33 -13.01
N LEU A 43 -11.06 0.18 -11.80
CA LEU A 43 -11.86 1.39 -11.62
C LEU A 43 -11.18 2.61 -12.27
N MET A 44 -9.86 2.75 -12.12
CA MET A 44 -9.11 3.83 -12.78
C MET A 44 -9.16 3.71 -14.31
N ASN A 45 -9.01 2.51 -14.85
CA ASN A 45 -9.10 2.27 -16.29
C ASN A 45 -10.50 2.57 -16.83
N LEU A 46 -11.57 2.23 -16.09
CA LEU A 46 -12.95 2.60 -16.43
C LEU A 46 -13.17 4.12 -16.44
N ILE A 47 -12.51 4.86 -15.55
CA ILE A 47 -12.56 6.32 -15.55
C ILE A 47 -11.78 6.89 -16.73
N ARG A 48 -10.60 6.32 -17.04
CA ARG A 48 -9.70 6.80 -18.08
C ARG A 48 -10.22 6.54 -19.50
N GLU A 49 -10.73 5.33 -19.75
CA GLU A 49 -11.10 4.83 -21.07
C GLU A 49 -12.43 4.07 -21.01
N PRO A 50 -13.54 4.75 -20.63
CA PRO A 50 -14.83 4.08 -20.43
C PRO A 50 -15.35 3.36 -21.68
N GLU A 51 -14.97 3.83 -22.88
CA GLU A 51 -15.33 3.24 -24.16
C GLU A 51 -14.75 1.84 -24.39
N ASN A 52 -13.70 1.46 -23.69
CA ASN A 52 -13.07 0.16 -23.81
C ASN A 52 -13.76 -0.94 -22.98
N TYR A 53 -14.78 -0.57 -22.19
CA TYR A 53 -15.39 -1.48 -21.22
C TYR A 53 -16.93 -1.49 -21.37
N ILE A 54 -17.51 -2.66 -21.10
CA ILE A 54 -18.96 -2.82 -20.99
C ILE A 54 -19.32 -2.83 -19.50
N PHE A 55 -20.07 -1.83 -19.05
CA PHE A 55 -20.48 -1.68 -17.66
C PHE A 55 -21.91 -1.13 -17.56
N ASP A 56 -22.56 -1.35 -16.43
CA ASP A 56 -23.84 -0.72 -16.10
C ASP A 56 -23.60 0.56 -15.29
N GLY A 57 -24.44 1.57 -15.51
CA GLY A 57 -24.31 2.87 -14.85
C GLY A 57 -23.85 3.97 -15.78
N LYS A 58 -23.34 5.06 -15.23
CA LYS A 58 -22.86 6.23 -15.99
C LYS A 58 -21.60 6.80 -15.37
N ILE A 59 -20.62 7.13 -16.20
CA ILE A 59 -19.44 7.91 -15.84
C ILE A 59 -19.51 9.22 -16.64
N LYS A 60 -19.39 10.36 -15.95
CA LYS A 60 -19.34 11.69 -16.55
C LYS A 60 -18.02 12.35 -16.15
N LEU A 61 -17.32 12.88 -17.12
CA LEU A 61 -16.08 13.64 -16.98
C LEU A 61 -16.35 15.08 -17.43
N GLU A 62 -16.94 15.90 -16.55
CA GLU A 62 -17.27 17.29 -16.84
C GLU A 62 -16.05 18.18 -16.55
N GLY A 63 -15.57 18.92 -17.57
CA GLY A 63 -14.41 19.81 -17.43
C GLY A 63 -13.05 19.11 -17.26
N ALA A 64 -13.00 17.78 -17.34
CA ALA A 64 -11.74 17.06 -17.17
C ALA A 64 -10.72 17.27 -18.32
N GLY A 65 -11.19 17.73 -19.49
CA GLY A 65 -10.34 17.95 -20.65
C GLY A 65 -9.49 16.69 -20.96
N ARG A 66 -8.16 16.86 -20.90
CA ARG A 66 -7.18 15.79 -21.09
C ARG A 66 -6.96 15.03 -19.76
N ILE A 67 -6.93 13.70 -19.82
CA ILE A 67 -6.56 12.84 -18.68
C ILE A 67 -5.08 12.47 -18.81
N GLY A 68 -4.28 12.77 -17.76
CA GLY A 68 -2.90 12.29 -17.61
C GLY A 68 -2.88 10.95 -16.89
N TYR A 69 -1.92 10.08 -17.23
CA TYR A 69 -1.77 8.78 -16.58
C TYR A 69 -0.31 8.44 -16.31
N VAL A 70 -0.02 8.05 -15.07
CA VAL A 70 1.27 7.50 -14.65
C VAL A 70 1.06 6.04 -14.27
N SER A 71 1.72 5.14 -15.01
CA SER A 71 1.59 3.69 -14.79
C SER A 71 2.42 3.19 -13.61
N GLN A 72 2.06 2.01 -13.10
CA GLN A 72 2.77 1.32 -12.01
C GLN A 72 4.27 1.10 -12.31
N PHE A 73 4.59 0.77 -13.56
CA PHE A 73 5.97 0.54 -13.98
C PHE A 73 6.49 1.68 -14.83
N ALA A 74 7.74 2.09 -14.59
CA ALA A 74 8.42 3.00 -15.50
C ALA A 74 8.64 2.31 -16.85
N ILE A 75 8.10 2.91 -17.92
CA ILE A 75 8.20 2.36 -19.26
C ILE A 75 9.37 3.02 -19.96
N ARG A 76 10.35 2.24 -20.42
CA ARG A 76 11.47 2.71 -21.22
C ARG A 76 11.09 2.67 -22.71
N GLU A 77 10.35 3.70 -23.15
CA GLU A 77 9.93 3.86 -24.54
C GLU A 77 10.72 4.99 -25.22
N GLY A 78 10.88 4.88 -26.53
CA GLY A 78 11.55 5.91 -27.33
C GLY A 78 13.07 5.90 -27.21
N ASP A 79 13.68 7.04 -27.58
CA ASP A 79 15.13 7.23 -27.53
C ASP A 79 15.59 7.44 -26.09
N GLN A 80 16.32 6.48 -25.55
CA GLN A 80 16.82 6.52 -24.17
C GLN A 80 18.14 7.32 -24.03
N THR A 81 18.75 7.75 -25.14
CA THR A 81 19.96 8.58 -25.15
C THR A 81 19.65 10.07 -24.99
N VAL A 82 18.37 10.43 -24.98
CA VAL A 82 17.91 11.80 -24.73
C VAL A 82 18.13 12.18 -23.27
N THR A 83 18.55 13.41 -23.00
CA THR A 83 18.69 13.89 -21.63
C THR A 83 17.33 14.03 -20.92
N VAL A 84 17.33 14.00 -19.60
CA VAL A 84 16.11 14.23 -18.79
C VAL A 84 15.46 15.56 -19.17
N TYR A 85 16.26 16.61 -19.31
CA TYR A 85 15.75 17.93 -19.66
C TYR A 85 15.11 17.94 -21.06
N ASP A 86 15.80 17.42 -22.06
CA ASP A 86 15.27 17.35 -23.42
C ASP A 86 13.99 16.50 -23.50
N TYR A 87 13.94 15.38 -22.77
CA TYR A 87 12.73 14.54 -22.68
C TYR A 87 11.53 15.31 -22.14
N LEU A 88 11.72 16.15 -21.13
CA LEU A 88 10.66 16.98 -20.56
C LEU A 88 10.26 18.13 -21.48
N CYS A 89 11.17 18.61 -22.34
CA CYS A 89 10.90 19.66 -23.32
C CYS A 89 10.13 19.16 -24.56
N GLN A 90 10.17 17.86 -24.88
CA GLN A 90 9.68 17.31 -26.16
C GLN A 90 8.26 17.76 -26.52
N ASP A 91 7.33 17.71 -25.54
CA ASP A 91 5.93 18.03 -25.80
C ASP A 91 5.74 19.52 -26.13
N PHE A 92 6.47 20.42 -25.44
CA PHE A 92 6.43 21.86 -25.66
C PHE A 92 7.06 22.24 -27.00
N LEU A 93 8.21 21.64 -27.33
CA LEU A 93 8.87 21.86 -28.62
C LEU A 93 8.02 21.34 -29.80
N ALA A 94 7.32 20.21 -29.61
CA ALA A 94 6.40 19.70 -30.62
C ALA A 94 5.21 20.65 -30.84
N LEU A 95 4.68 21.22 -29.76
CA LEU A 95 3.57 22.18 -29.82
C LEU A 95 4.04 23.49 -30.52
N GLU A 96 5.20 24.02 -30.18
CA GLU A 96 5.78 25.18 -30.83
C GLU A 96 6.00 24.94 -32.34
N GLN A 97 6.53 23.77 -32.69
CA GLN A 97 6.68 23.38 -34.11
C GLN A 97 5.34 23.27 -34.83
N ALA A 98 4.29 22.76 -34.19
CA ALA A 98 2.95 22.69 -34.77
C ALA A 98 2.33 24.06 -34.99
N ILE A 99 2.52 25.00 -34.06
CA ILE A 99 2.08 26.39 -34.19
C ILE A 99 2.82 27.07 -35.36
N ASN A 100 4.14 26.92 -35.39
CA ASN A 100 4.95 27.48 -36.48
C ASN A 100 4.60 26.91 -37.86
N ALA A 101 4.32 25.61 -37.93
CA ALA A 101 3.89 24.95 -39.16
C ALA A 101 2.52 25.47 -39.62
N ALA A 102 1.55 25.64 -38.69
CA ALA A 102 0.26 26.22 -39.01
C ALA A 102 0.39 27.67 -39.53
N CYS A 103 1.27 28.49 -38.95
CA CYS A 103 1.57 29.81 -39.44
C CYS A 103 2.11 29.80 -40.90
N LEU A 104 3.03 28.89 -41.24
CA LEU A 104 3.57 28.76 -42.59
C LEU A 104 2.54 28.26 -43.60
N GLU A 105 1.65 27.34 -43.18
CA GLU A 105 0.55 26.84 -44.01
C GLU A 105 -0.44 27.97 -44.39
N MET A 106 -0.60 29.03 -43.56
CA MET A 106 -1.47 30.16 -43.84
C MET A 106 -1.08 30.92 -45.12
N GLU A 107 0.20 30.85 -45.54
CA GLU A 107 0.67 31.51 -46.76
C GLU A 107 0.24 30.79 -48.04
N THR A 108 -0.13 29.51 -47.96
CA THR A 108 -0.31 28.64 -49.14
C THR A 108 -1.67 27.92 -49.20
N THR A 109 -2.49 27.98 -48.17
CA THR A 109 -3.73 27.22 -48.08
C THR A 109 -4.91 27.91 -48.79
N GLU A 110 -5.81 27.12 -49.39
CA GLU A 110 -7.08 27.60 -49.92
C GLU A 110 -8.21 27.53 -48.86
N ASP A 111 -8.07 26.69 -47.80
CA ASP A 111 -9.03 26.55 -46.70
C ASP A 111 -8.52 27.29 -45.45
N MET A 112 -8.70 28.59 -45.44
CA MET A 112 -8.24 29.48 -44.37
C MET A 112 -9.03 29.28 -43.09
N ASP A 113 -10.34 28.95 -43.16
CA ASP A 113 -11.20 28.87 -42.00
C ASP A 113 -10.83 27.63 -41.14
N ALA A 114 -10.64 26.48 -41.74
CA ALA A 114 -10.21 25.25 -41.02
C ALA A 114 -8.79 25.41 -40.42
N LEU A 115 -7.91 26.11 -41.14
CA LEU A 115 -6.55 26.36 -40.65
C LEU A 115 -6.51 27.35 -39.48
N MET A 116 -7.34 28.39 -39.51
CA MET A 116 -7.48 29.33 -38.40
C MET A 116 -8.07 28.67 -37.16
N GLU A 117 -9.05 27.78 -37.30
CA GLU A 117 -9.59 26.99 -36.19
C GLU A 117 -8.48 26.11 -35.56
N ARG A 118 -7.75 25.36 -36.39
CA ARG A 118 -6.60 24.55 -35.93
C ARG A 118 -5.52 25.39 -35.25
N TYR A 119 -5.20 26.55 -35.78
CA TYR A 119 -4.21 27.44 -35.17
C TYR A 119 -4.67 27.96 -33.80
N GLN A 120 -5.95 28.35 -33.70
CA GLN A 120 -6.52 28.76 -32.43
C GLN A 120 -6.51 27.63 -31.39
N ASP A 121 -6.86 26.39 -31.78
CA ASP A 121 -6.80 25.22 -30.91
C ASP A 121 -5.37 24.99 -30.37
N LEU A 122 -4.34 25.15 -31.21
CA LEU A 122 -2.93 25.02 -30.80
C LEU A 122 -2.49 26.14 -29.84
N LEU A 123 -2.97 27.37 -30.04
CA LEU A 123 -2.73 28.46 -29.10
C LEU A 123 -3.43 28.23 -27.76
N ASP A 124 -4.67 27.81 -27.79
CA ASP A 124 -5.43 27.47 -26.59
C ASP A 124 -4.76 26.32 -25.82
N GLU A 125 -4.22 25.31 -26.52
CA GLU A 125 -3.41 24.24 -25.90
C GLU A 125 -2.11 24.80 -25.30
N SER A 126 -1.42 25.71 -25.98
CA SER A 126 -0.20 26.35 -25.49
C SER A 126 -0.45 27.13 -24.21
N ASP A 127 -1.50 27.92 -24.18
CA ASP A 127 -1.92 28.68 -22.99
C ASP A 127 -2.30 27.75 -21.83
N ALA A 128 -3.05 26.65 -22.13
CA ALA A 128 -3.51 25.70 -21.14
C ALA A 128 -2.36 24.96 -20.43
N VAL A 129 -1.22 24.74 -21.11
CA VAL A 129 -0.04 24.08 -20.54
C VAL A 129 1.04 25.07 -20.06
N ASP A 130 0.76 26.38 -20.07
CA ASP A 130 1.73 27.45 -19.71
C ASP A 130 3.05 27.29 -20.49
N ALA A 131 2.93 27.09 -21.82
CA ALA A 131 4.07 26.77 -22.67
C ALA A 131 5.13 27.87 -22.69
N ASP A 132 4.77 29.13 -22.48
CA ASP A 132 5.73 30.24 -22.43
C ASP A 132 6.73 30.14 -21.27
N ASN A 133 6.37 29.44 -20.21
CA ASN A 133 7.17 29.28 -18.99
C ASN A 133 7.69 27.84 -18.78
N TYR A 134 7.64 26.98 -19.80
CA TYR A 134 7.94 25.55 -19.63
C TYR A 134 9.33 25.30 -19.06
N GLU A 135 10.37 26.06 -19.45
CA GLU A 135 11.73 25.86 -18.92
C GLU A 135 11.81 26.10 -17.41
N VAL A 136 11.16 27.18 -16.93
CA VAL A 136 11.11 27.51 -15.51
C VAL A 136 10.33 26.46 -14.75
N ASN A 137 9.21 26.01 -15.33
CA ASN A 137 8.36 24.98 -14.74
C ASN A 137 9.09 23.63 -14.66
N ILE A 138 9.82 23.20 -15.70
CA ILE A 138 10.66 21.99 -15.69
C ILE A 138 11.70 22.06 -14.58
N ARG A 139 12.48 23.14 -14.50
CA ARG A 139 13.52 23.30 -13.46
C ARG A 139 12.92 23.27 -12.06
N ARG A 140 11.77 23.92 -11.86
CA ARG A 140 11.05 23.89 -10.57
C ARG A 140 10.62 22.48 -10.19
N GLN A 141 10.06 21.70 -11.13
CA GLN A 141 9.63 20.31 -10.87
C GLN A 141 10.83 19.38 -10.58
N LEU A 142 11.91 19.51 -11.36
CA LEU A 142 13.15 18.76 -11.12
C LEU A 142 13.74 19.05 -9.74
N LYS A 143 13.70 20.32 -9.31
CA LYS A 143 14.15 20.70 -7.97
C LYS A 143 13.29 20.13 -6.86
N LEU A 144 11.96 20.12 -7.02
CA LEU A 144 11.03 19.48 -6.06
C LEU A 144 11.27 17.98 -5.94
N ALA A 145 11.61 17.32 -7.06
CA ALA A 145 11.91 15.90 -7.11
C ALA A 145 13.35 15.56 -6.65
N GLU A 146 14.16 16.54 -6.24
CA GLU A 146 15.60 16.37 -5.94
C GLU A 146 16.41 15.77 -7.13
N LEU A 147 16.01 16.07 -8.38
CA LEU A 147 16.64 15.59 -9.64
C LEU A 147 17.32 16.69 -10.45
N GLU A 148 17.58 17.87 -9.86
CA GLU A 148 18.14 19.03 -10.59
C GLU A 148 19.54 18.72 -11.15
N ASP A 149 20.37 17.99 -10.43
CA ASP A 149 21.72 17.55 -10.81
C ASP A 149 21.72 16.49 -11.92
N LYS A 150 20.57 15.86 -12.20
CA LYS A 150 20.40 14.81 -13.21
C LYS A 150 19.77 15.31 -14.51
N ALA A 151 19.50 16.61 -14.62
CA ALA A 151 18.84 17.20 -15.79
C ALA A 151 19.57 16.88 -17.12
N GLU A 152 20.90 16.86 -17.09
CA GLU A 152 21.76 16.61 -18.25
C GLU A 152 22.12 15.11 -18.44
N LEU A 153 21.63 14.21 -17.57
CA LEU A 153 21.86 12.78 -17.71
C LEU A 153 20.89 12.18 -18.73
N GLU A 154 21.37 11.18 -19.47
CA GLU A 154 20.57 10.36 -20.38
C GLU A 154 19.57 9.51 -19.58
N LEU A 155 18.37 9.29 -20.12
CA LEU A 155 17.32 8.52 -19.46
C LEU A 155 17.76 7.09 -19.12
N GLU A 156 18.64 6.47 -19.94
CA GLU A 156 19.14 5.13 -19.70
C GLU A 156 19.98 5.00 -18.43
N LYS A 157 20.59 6.10 -17.97
CA LYS A 157 21.45 6.15 -16.78
C LYS A 157 20.65 6.36 -15.49
N LEU A 158 19.35 6.65 -15.60
CA LEU A 158 18.48 6.80 -14.44
C LEU A 158 18.13 5.45 -13.83
N SER A 159 18.02 5.41 -12.50
CA SER A 159 17.36 4.31 -11.81
C SER A 159 15.88 4.22 -12.20
N GLY A 160 15.25 3.07 -11.97
CA GLY A 160 13.82 2.89 -12.25
C GLY A 160 12.93 3.88 -11.49
N GLY A 161 13.29 4.22 -10.24
CA GLY A 161 12.58 5.21 -9.43
C GLY A 161 12.70 6.63 -9.97
N GLU A 162 13.91 7.05 -10.33
CA GLU A 162 14.16 8.37 -10.93
C GLU A 162 13.45 8.55 -12.27
N LEU A 163 13.50 7.52 -13.12
CA LEU A 163 12.77 7.53 -14.40
C LEU A 163 11.26 7.67 -14.18
N LYS A 164 10.72 7.01 -13.16
CA LYS A 164 9.30 7.12 -12.79
C LYS A 164 8.92 8.53 -12.34
N LEU A 165 9.77 9.18 -11.54
CA LEU A 165 9.59 10.58 -11.17
C LEU A 165 9.62 11.50 -12.40
N VAL A 166 10.57 11.32 -13.31
CA VAL A 166 10.65 12.09 -14.57
C VAL A 166 9.38 11.91 -15.41
N GLN A 167 8.84 10.70 -15.49
CA GLN A 167 7.57 10.44 -16.19
C GLN A 167 6.38 11.09 -15.49
N ALA A 168 6.35 11.11 -14.15
CA ALA A 168 5.32 11.81 -13.38
C ALA A 168 5.41 13.34 -13.62
N ILE A 169 6.62 13.91 -13.60
CA ILE A 169 6.87 15.33 -13.92
C ILE A 169 6.33 15.66 -15.30
N ARG A 170 6.63 14.83 -16.33
CA ARG A 170 6.14 15.05 -17.69
C ARG A 170 4.62 15.12 -17.76
N GLN A 171 3.93 14.22 -17.04
CA GLN A 171 2.46 14.24 -16.99
C GLN A 171 1.92 15.47 -16.24
N MET A 172 2.56 15.88 -15.15
CA MET A 172 2.18 17.06 -14.38
C MET A 172 2.37 18.36 -15.17
N LEU A 173 3.45 18.47 -15.96
CA LEU A 173 3.74 19.64 -16.81
C LEU A 173 2.69 19.84 -17.91
N ARG A 174 2.00 18.78 -18.33
CA ARG A 174 0.91 18.86 -19.32
C ARG A 174 -0.39 19.43 -18.74
N LEU A 175 -0.43 19.72 -17.45
CA LEU A 175 -1.57 20.26 -16.70
C LEU A 175 -2.92 19.59 -17.08
N PRO A 176 -3.03 18.25 -17.02
CA PRO A 176 -4.28 17.58 -17.34
C PRO A 176 -5.37 17.98 -16.36
N GLY A 177 -6.63 18.01 -16.81
CA GLY A 177 -7.77 18.28 -15.94
C GLY A 177 -7.96 17.20 -14.87
N LEU A 178 -7.51 15.97 -15.15
CA LEU A 178 -7.41 14.86 -14.20
C LEU A 178 -6.08 14.15 -14.41
N LEU A 179 -5.28 14.00 -13.35
CA LEU A 179 -4.10 13.15 -13.33
C LEU A 179 -4.37 11.89 -12.52
N ILE A 180 -4.20 10.74 -13.15
CA ILE A 180 -4.33 9.42 -12.52
C ILE A 180 -2.95 8.81 -12.35
N MET A 181 -2.64 8.32 -11.14
CA MET A 181 -1.39 7.61 -10.86
C MET A 181 -1.67 6.23 -10.25
N ASP A 182 -1.14 5.18 -10.86
CA ASP A 182 -1.28 3.81 -10.38
C ASP A 182 -0.01 3.35 -9.68
N GLU A 183 -0.05 3.26 -8.34
CA GLU A 183 1.06 2.88 -7.48
C GLU A 183 2.39 3.60 -7.83
N PRO A 184 2.40 4.95 -7.84
CA PRO A 184 3.57 5.72 -8.24
C PRO A 184 4.77 5.55 -7.29
N ASP A 185 4.53 5.07 -6.08
CA ASP A 185 5.50 4.85 -5.00
C ASP A 185 6.25 3.51 -5.07
N VAL A 186 5.77 2.56 -5.86
CA VAL A 186 6.41 1.23 -5.97
C VAL A 186 7.81 1.36 -6.59
N PHE A 187 8.81 0.71 -5.95
CA PHE A 187 10.24 0.74 -6.29
C PHE A 187 10.96 2.07 -6.04
N LEU A 188 10.33 3.07 -5.41
CA LEU A 188 11.01 4.28 -4.99
C LEU A 188 11.79 4.02 -3.69
N ASP A 189 13.05 4.47 -3.66
CA ASP A 189 13.75 4.62 -2.39
C ASP A 189 13.21 5.86 -1.63
N PHE A 190 13.70 6.06 -0.42
CA PHE A 190 13.15 7.09 0.45
C PHE A 190 13.37 8.52 -0.09
N GLU A 191 14.47 8.80 -0.78
CA GLU A 191 14.74 10.12 -1.38
C GLU A 191 13.77 10.39 -2.53
N ASN A 192 13.62 9.44 -3.44
CA ASN A 192 12.65 9.53 -4.53
C ASN A 192 11.20 9.60 -4.02
N LEU A 193 10.87 8.90 -2.93
CA LEU A 193 9.54 8.97 -2.31
C LEU A 193 9.24 10.37 -1.74
N ASN A 194 10.24 11.04 -1.16
CA ASN A 194 10.10 12.44 -0.73
C ASN A 194 9.90 13.38 -1.93
N GLY A 195 10.67 13.17 -3.00
CA GLY A 195 10.49 13.92 -4.25
C GLY A 195 9.07 13.77 -4.80
N LEU A 196 8.53 12.54 -4.81
CA LEU A 196 7.13 12.29 -5.24
C LEU A 196 6.12 13.01 -4.33
N ARG A 197 6.29 12.95 -2.99
CA ARG A 197 5.45 13.69 -2.04
C ARG A 197 5.43 15.19 -2.34
N ASP A 198 6.60 15.78 -2.56
CA ASP A 198 6.73 17.22 -2.79
C ASP A 198 6.13 17.63 -4.14
N LEU A 199 6.26 16.77 -5.17
CA LEU A 199 5.58 16.94 -6.45
C LEU A 199 4.06 16.90 -6.31
N ILE A 200 3.51 15.90 -5.59
CA ILE A 200 2.07 15.78 -5.35
C ILE A 200 1.55 17.00 -4.60
N ASN A 201 2.21 17.42 -3.51
CA ASN A 201 1.77 18.55 -2.70
C ASN A 201 1.85 19.90 -3.44
N ALA A 202 2.77 20.03 -4.39
CA ALA A 202 2.89 21.23 -5.23
C ALA A 202 1.92 21.25 -6.42
N TYR A 203 1.37 20.11 -6.80
CA TYR A 203 0.41 19.98 -7.90
C TYR A 203 -0.92 20.60 -7.52
N LYS A 204 -1.49 21.44 -8.40
CA LYS A 204 -2.75 22.17 -8.12
C LYS A 204 -3.96 21.61 -8.86
N GLY A 205 -3.75 20.64 -9.74
CA GLY A 205 -4.83 20.03 -10.51
C GLY A 205 -5.55 18.92 -9.72
N THR A 206 -6.53 18.31 -10.34
CA THR A 206 -7.25 17.16 -9.77
C THR A 206 -6.40 15.90 -9.89
N LEU A 207 -6.24 15.18 -8.79
CA LEU A 207 -5.38 14.01 -8.69
C LEU A 207 -6.13 12.81 -8.11
N LEU A 208 -6.02 11.66 -8.77
CA LEU A 208 -6.49 10.37 -8.27
C LEU A 208 -5.32 9.40 -8.23
N VAL A 209 -4.93 8.95 -7.05
CA VAL A 209 -3.76 8.07 -6.84
C VAL A 209 -4.19 6.77 -6.19
N VAL A 210 -3.81 5.64 -6.78
CA VAL A 210 -3.75 4.36 -6.06
C VAL A 210 -2.39 4.26 -5.41
N THR A 211 -2.35 4.12 -4.09
CA THR A 211 -1.11 3.92 -3.34
C THR A 211 -1.34 3.06 -2.10
N HIS A 212 -0.33 2.30 -1.76
CA HIS A 212 -0.24 1.55 -0.50
C HIS A 212 0.81 2.15 0.45
N SER A 213 1.49 3.22 0.03
CA SER A 213 2.44 3.94 0.86
C SER A 213 1.73 4.74 1.95
N ARG A 214 1.82 4.28 3.18
CA ARG A 214 1.28 5.00 4.35
C ARG A 214 1.91 6.38 4.50
N TYR A 215 3.14 6.53 4.03
CA TYR A 215 3.83 7.82 4.04
C TYR A 215 3.13 8.84 3.12
N LEU A 216 2.81 8.48 1.88
CA LEU A 216 2.06 9.34 0.97
C LEU A 216 0.63 9.56 1.46
N LEU A 217 -0.04 8.50 1.93
CA LEU A 217 -1.40 8.58 2.46
C LEU A 217 -1.52 9.57 3.62
N ALA A 218 -0.52 9.63 4.50
CA ALA A 218 -0.52 10.53 5.65
C ALA A 218 -0.23 11.99 5.30
N HIS A 219 0.36 12.28 4.11
CA HIS A 219 0.91 13.62 3.85
C HIS A 219 0.48 14.29 2.54
N CYS A 220 -0.31 13.60 1.69
CA CYS A 220 -0.58 14.09 0.34
C CYS A 220 -2.06 14.21 -0.03
N PHE A 221 -2.97 13.65 0.74
CA PHE A 221 -4.36 13.50 0.32
C PHE A 221 -5.32 14.07 1.36
N ASP A 222 -6.34 14.76 0.87
CA ASP A 222 -7.44 15.35 1.61
C ASP A 222 -8.76 14.59 1.43
N ARG A 223 -8.75 13.57 0.57
CA ARG A 223 -9.90 12.69 0.32
C ARG A 223 -9.44 11.25 0.13
N ILE A 224 -10.15 10.31 0.76
CA ILE A 224 -9.88 8.88 0.67
C ILE A 224 -11.09 8.17 0.05
N TRP A 225 -10.86 7.43 -1.00
CA TRP A 225 -11.80 6.45 -1.54
C TRP A 225 -11.36 5.06 -1.12
N HIS A 226 -12.20 4.37 -0.39
CA HIS A 226 -11.95 3.00 0.05
C HIS A 226 -12.84 2.02 -0.71
N LEU A 227 -12.22 1.22 -1.58
CA LEU A 227 -12.88 0.19 -2.37
C LEU A 227 -12.67 -1.17 -1.70
N GLU A 228 -13.74 -1.74 -1.14
CA GLU A 228 -13.69 -3.02 -0.44
C GLU A 228 -15.03 -3.76 -0.60
N ASN A 229 -14.98 -5.11 -0.75
CA ASN A 229 -16.16 -5.98 -0.88
C ASN A 229 -17.17 -5.53 -1.96
N GLY A 230 -16.69 -4.91 -3.03
CA GLY A 230 -17.53 -4.42 -4.14
C GLY A 230 -18.26 -3.12 -3.86
N ASP A 231 -18.00 -2.46 -2.73
CA ASP A 231 -18.52 -1.14 -2.36
C ASP A 231 -17.41 -0.09 -2.32
N LEU A 232 -17.75 1.17 -2.53
CA LEU A 232 -16.83 2.29 -2.46
C LEU A 232 -17.32 3.30 -1.43
N GLN A 233 -16.52 3.52 -0.41
CA GLN A 233 -16.76 4.49 0.65
C GLN A 233 -15.90 5.72 0.42
N GLU A 234 -16.53 6.89 0.37
CA GLU A 234 -15.87 8.18 0.29
C GLU A 234 -15.67 8.74 1.70
N PHE A 235 -14.47 9.25 1.98
CA PHE A 235 -14.14 9.93 3.21
C PHE A 235 -13.46 11.27 2.88
N GLU A 236 -13.97 12.37 3.45
CA GLU A 236 -13.36 13.69 3.39
C GLU A 236 -12.50 13.91 4.62
N GLY A 237 -11.22 14.16 4.40
CA GLY A 237 -10.22 14.33 5.44
C GLY A 237 -8.95 13.56 5.18
N SER A 238 -7.98 13.70 6.07
CA SER A 238 -6.68 13.04 6.01
C SER A 238 -6.79 11.53 6.24
N PHE A 239 -5.73 10.81 5.88
CA PHE A 239 -5.64 9.38 6.17
C PHE A 239 -5.59 9.07 7.68
N ASN A 240 -5.06 9.99 8.50
CA ASN A 240 -5.04 9.84 9.95
C ASN A 240 -6.47 9.91 10.52
N GLU A 241 -7.28 10.86 10.06
CA GLU A 241 -8.68 11.00 10.42
C GLU A 241 -9.52 9.81 9.93
N TYR A 242 -9.25 9.33 8.71
CA TYR A 242 -9.87 8.12 8.17
C TYR A 242 -9.58 6.89 9.04
N SER A 243 -8.31 6.67 9.41
CA SER A 243 -7.89 5.54 10.26
C SER A 243 -8.55 5.61 11.64
N TYR A 244 -8.59 6.80 12.24
CA TYR A 244 -9.29 7.05 13.50
C TYR A 244 -10.79 6.74 13.38
N SER A 245 -11.47 7.27 12.37
CA SER A 245 -12.91 7.08 12.14
C SER A 245 -13.27 5.59 12.00
N ARG A 246 -12.43 4.81 11.30
CA ARG A 246 -12.61 3.36 11.19
C ARG A 246 -12.47 2.64 12.52
N LEU A 247 -11.47 3.03 13.31
CA LEU A 247 -11.25 2.43 14.62
C LEU A 247 -12.41 2.72 15.57
N GLN A 248 -12.90 3.97 15.57
CA GLN A 248 -14.09 4.38 16.33
C GLN A 248 -15.32 3.55 15.91
N LYS A 249 -15.57 3.42 14.61
CA LYS A 249 -16.69 2.61 14.08
C LYS A 249 -16.60 1.15 14.52
N LYS A 250 -15.40 0.57 14.55
CA LYS A 250 -15.17 -0.80 15.04
C LYS A 250 -15.55 -0.92 16.52
N ILE A 251 -15.14 0.05 17.37
CA ILE A 251 -15.49 0.09 18.78
C ILE A 251 -17.01 0.20 18.97
N ASP A 252 -17.66 1.10 18.22
CA ASP A 252 -19.12 1.32 18.30
C ASP A 252 -19.90 0.05 17.93
N LEU A 253 -19.47 -0.66 16.89
CA LEU A 253 -20.07 -1.93 16.48
C LEU A 253 -19.89 -3.02 17.54
N GLN A 254 -18.73 -3.12 18.16
CA GLN A 254 -18.50 -4.09 19.25
C GLN A 254 -19.36 -3.75 20.48
N LEU A 255 -19.44 -2.48 20.87
CA LEU A 255 -20.29 -2.05 21.96
C LEU A 255 -21.78 -2.32 21.69
N ALA A 256 -22.23 -2.12 20.45
CA ALA A 256 -23.60 -2.45 20.03
C ALA A 256 -23.85 -3.96 20.11
N SER A 257 -22.90 -4.78 19.66
CA SER A 257 -23.00 -6.25 19.72
C SER A 257 -23.10 -6.76 21.18
N ILE A 258 -22.28 -6.22 22.07
CA ILE A 258 -22.33 -6.59 23.51
C ILE A 258 -23.71 -6.26 24.10
N LYS A 259 -24.25 -5.06 23.82
CA LYS A 259 -25.59 -4.66 24.28
C LYS A 259 -26.69 -5.56 23.73
N ASP A 260 -26.61 -5.90 22.44
CA ASP A 260 -27.55 -6.81 21.81
C ASP A 260 -27.49 -8.21 22.46
N GLU A 261 -26.30 -8.70 22.78
CA GLU A 261 -26.10 -9.99 23.41
C GLU A 261 -26.64 -10.02 24.84
N GLU A 262 -26.40 -8.99 25.64
CA GLU A 262 -26.97 -8.84 26.98
C GLU A 262 -28.50 -8.80 26.95
N GLU A 263 -29.10 -8.07 25.98
CA GLU A 263 -30.55 -8.01 25.83
C GLU A 263 -31.12 -9.36 25.37
N ILE A 264 -30.47 -10.06 24.43
CA ILE A 264 -30.83 -11.37 23.96
C ILE A 264 -30.81 -12.36 25.13
N GLN A 265 -29.77 -12.39 25.96
CA GLN A 265 -29.65 -13.26 27.14
C GLN A 265 -30.77 -12.97 28.13
N ARG A 266 -31.02 -11.68 28.43
CA ARG A 266 -32.11 -11.29 29.34
C ARG A 266 -33.48 -11.74 28.84
N ILE A 267 -33.79 -11.55 27.55
CA ILE A 267 -35.08 -11.93 26.97
C ILE A 267 -35.19 -13.44 26.81
N SER A 268 -34.09 -14.15 26.48
CA SER A 268 -34.06 -15.62 26.44
C SER A 268 -34.41 -16.21 27.78
N LYS A 269 -33.77 -15.74 28.87
CA LYS A 269 -34.08 -16.19 30.23
C LYS A 269 -35.54 -15.93 30.59
N LEU A 270 -36.07 -14.75 30.25
CA LEU A 270 -37.48 -14.42 30.48
C LEU A 270 -38.43 -15.34 29.69
N VAL A 271 -38.07 -15.72 28.47
CA VAL A 271 -38.84 -16.66 27.64
C VAL A 271 -38.82 -18.06 28.27
N ASP A 272 -37.69 -18.50 28.82
CA ASP A 272 -37.58 -19.80 29.47
C ASP A 272 -38.38 -19.83 30.77
N ASP A 273 -38.29 -18.80 31.62
CA ASP A 273 -39.11 -18.66 32.83
C ASP A 273 -40.63 -18.65 32.50
N LEU A 274 -41.03 -17.99 31.42
CA LEU A 274 -42.43 -17.97 30.95
C LEU A 274 -42.88 -19.33 30.38
N ARG A 275 -41.98 -20.12 29.80
CA ARG A 275 -42.25 -21.49 29.32
C ARG A 275 -42.50 -22.42 30.49
N GLU A 276 -41.71 -22.34 31.56
CA GLU A 276 -41.92 -23.11 32.79
C GLU A 276 -43.26 -22.79 33.42
N LEU A 277 -43.57 -21.50 33.64
CA LEU A 277 -44.86 -21.05 34.18
C LEU A 277 -46.06 -21.48 33.30
N ALA A 278 -45.93 -21.45 31.98
CA ALA A 278 -47.00 -21.88 31.06
C ALA A 278 -47.18 -23.40 31.05
N SER A 279 -46.18 -24.20 31.48
CA SER A 279 -46.27 -25.64 31.65
C SER A 279 -47.00 -26.04 32.93
N GLU A 280 -46.92 -25.21 33.99
CA GLU A 280 -47.52 -25.44 35.29
C GLU A 280 -48.95 -24.91 35.40
N VAL A 281 -49.27 -23.78 34.72
CA VAL A 281 -50.59 -23.11 34.80
C VAL A 281 -51.14 -22.88 33.40
N SER A 282 -52.26 -23.58 33.09
CA SER A 282 -52.92 -23.51 31.78
C SER A 282 -53.80 -22.26 31.62
N GLU A 283 -53.23 -21.05 31.71
CA GLU A 283 -53.95 -19.80 31.46
C GLU A 283 -53.65 -19.24 30.06
N SER A 284 -54.71 -18.88 29.33
CA SER A 284 -54.59 -18.33 27.95
C SER A 284 -53.81 -17.02 27.85
N GLN A 285 -53.67 -16.28 28.96
CA GLN A 285 -52.96 -15.01 29.04
C GLN A 285 -51.42 -15.21 28.99
N HIS A 286 -50.91 -16.26 29.68
CA HIS A 286 -49.47 -16.58 29.66
C HIS A 286 -49.00 -17.02 28.27
N GLY A 287 -49.83 -17.73 27.51
CA GLY A 287 -49.53 -18.14 26.16
C GLY A 287 -49.39 -16.97 25.15
N ARG A 288 -50.19 -15.89 25.32
CA ARG A 288 -50.06 -14.69 24.47
C ARG A 288 -48.78 -13.89 24.78
N THR A 289 -48.47 -13.73 26.06
CA THR A 289 -47.25 -13.05 26.52
C THR A 289 -45.98 -13.79 26.06
N LEU A 290 -45.94 -15.09 26.21
CA LEU A 290 -44.86 -15.94 25.73
C LEU A 290 -44.66 -15.82 24.21
N LYS A 291 -45.74 -15.91 23.42
CA LYS A 291 -45.67 -15.76 21.96
C LYS A 291 -45.13 -14.36 21.53
N GLY A 292 -45.52 -13.30 22.24
CA GLY A 292 -45.00 -11.94 22.02
C GLY A 292 -43.50 -11.83 22.31
N LYS A 293 -43.05 -12.42 23.43
CA LYS A 293 -41.60 -12.39 23.82
C LYS A 293 -40.74 -13.27 22.92
N VAL A 294 -41.25 -14.45 22.48
CA VAL A 294 -40.56 -15.28 21.47
C VAL A 294 -40.43 -14.56 20.14
N SER A 295 -41.48 -13.86 19.69
CA SER A 295 -41.43 -13.07 18.46
C SER A 295 -40.43 -11.91 18.58
N TYR A 296 -40.33 -11.27 19.75
CA TYR A 296 -39.36 -10.23 20.03
C TYR A 296 -37.93 -10.79 20.07
N LEU A 297 -37.71 -11.90 20.74
CA LEU A 297 -36.41 -12.60 20.75
C LEU A 297 -35.94 -12.97 19.35
N ASN A 298 -36.81 -13.53 18.52
CA ASN A 298 -36.49 -13.85 17.13
C ASN A 298 -36.12 -12.61 16.31
N ARG A 299 -36.77 -11.46 16.57
CA ARG A 299 -36.39 -10.18 15.96
C ARG A 299 -35.01 -9.67 16.41
N LEU A 300 -34.68 -9.80 17.70
CA LEU A 300 -33.37 -9.46 18.21
C LEU A 300 -32.30 -10.35 17.57
N LEU A 301 -32.50 -11.67 17.56
CA LEU A 301 -31.58 -12.64 16.94
C LEU A 301 -31.35 -12.38 15.44
N SER A 302 -32.40 -11.93 14.73
CA SER A 302 -32.28 -11.61 13.29
C SER A 302 -31.58 -10.27 13.01
N ARG A 303 -31.45 -9.38 14.00
CA ARG A 303 -30.80 -8.06 13.90
C ARG A 303 -29.44 -8.04 14.61
N GLN A 304 -29.11 -9.11 15.34
CA GLN A 304 -27.86 -9.17 16.10
C GLN A 304 -26.68 -8.95 15.19
N ILE A 305 -25.85 -7.97 15.54
CA ILE A 305 -24.55 -7.75 14.92
C ILE A 305 -23.60 -8.81 15.47
N LYS A 306 -23.14 -9.72 14.63
CA LYS A 306 -22.24 -10.81 15.02
C LYS A 306 -20.78 -10.42 14.81
N ALA A 307 -19.93 -10.69 15.79
CA ALA A 307 -18.49 -10.68 15.60
C ALA A 307 -18.02 -11.92 14.79
N PRO A 308 -16.92 -11.83 14.05
CA PRO A 308 -16.05 -10.68 13.91
C PRO A 308 -16.63 -9.61 12.96
N PHE A 309 -16.45 -8.34 13.33
CA PHE A 309 -16.87 -7.19 12.51
C PHE A 309 -15.84 -6.95 11.40
N VAL A 310 -15.76 -7.86 10.46
CA VAL A 310 -14.76 -7.81 9.39
C VAL A 310 -15.31 -6.95 8.27
N GLU A 311 -15.03 -5.65 8.32
CA GLU A 311 -15.23 -4.78 7.16
C GLU A 311 -14.13 -4.98 6.12
N ILE A 312 -12.92 -5.38 6.55
CA ILE A 312 -11.76 -5.63 5.69
C ILE A 312 -11.18 -7.00 6.02
N ARG A 313 -10.96 -7.78 5.01
CA ARG A 313 -10.29 -9.07 5.12
C ARG A 313 -8.79 -8.83 5.28
N GLN A 314 -8.29 -8.91 6.51
CA GLN A 314 -6.87 -8.78 6.82
C GLN A 314 -6.21 -10.15 6.91
N PRO A 315 -5.02 -10.35 6.31
CA PRO A 315 -4.28 -11.58 6.49
C PRO A 315 -3.74 -11.69 7.92
N GLU A 316 -3.83 -12.88 8.50
CA GLU A 316 -3.16 -13.24 9.74
C GLU A 316 -1.78 -13.84 9.40
N ILE A 317 -0.77 -12.96 9.29
CA ILE A 317 0.59 -13.40 8.93
C ILE A 317 1.24 -14.04 10.17
N GLY A 318 1.49 -15.35 10.09
CA GLY A 318 2.34 -16.05 11.05
C GLY A 318 3.81 -16.03 10.62
N LEU A 319 4.72 -16.27 11.57
CA LEU A 319 6.14 -16.57 11.31
C LEU A 319 6.53 -17.82 12.10
N PRO A 320 7.63 -18.52 11.76
CA PRO A 320 8.00 -19.78 12.41
C PRO A 320 8.13 -19.65 13.93
N GLU A 321 7.72 -20.65 14.67
CA GLU A 321 7.98 -20.70 16.10
C GLU A 321 9.45 -21.04 16.35
N VAL A 322 10.12 -20.25 17.19
CA VAL A 322 11.54 -20.37 17.49
C VAL A 322 11.77 -20.38 18.99
N GLU A 323 12.56 -21.32 19.46
CA GLU A 323 13.07 -21.31 20.83
C GLU A 323 14.14 -20.22 20.99
N VAL A 324 13.99 -19.39 22.01
CA VAL A 324 14.94 -18.31 22.30
C VAL A 324 16.06 -18.90 23.17
N PRO A 325 17.33 -18.85 22.73
CA PRO A 325 18.44 -19.23 23.56
C PRO A 325 18.60 -18.24 24.75
N GLU A 326 19.09 -18.73 25.88
CA GLU A 326 19.29 -17.91 27.11
C GLU A 326 20.31 -16.79 26.87
N GLU A 327 21.33 -17.03 26.04
CA GLU A 327 22.31 -16.01 25.61
C GLU A 327 22.21 -15.76 24.11
N PRO A 328 22.43 -14.49 23.65
CA PRO A 328 22.44 -14.19 22.22
C PRO A 328 23.49 -15.00 21.48
N VAL A 329 23.09 -15.78 20.48
CA VAL A 329 23.98 -16.59 19.62
C VAL A 329 24.16 -15.85 18.30
N GLU A 330 25.43 -15.70 17.86
CA GLU A 330 25.72 -15.20 16.51
C GLU A 330 25.24 -16.24 15.48
N LEU A 331 24.27 -15.86 14.63
CA LEU A 331 23.70 -16.73 13.60
C LEU A 331 24.34 -16.49 12.23
N LEU A 332 24.67 -15.24 11.93
CA LEU A 332 25.28 -14.82 10.67
C LEU A 332 26.45 -13.87 10.96
N LYS A 333 27.56 -14.10 10.30
CA LYS A 333 28.73 -13.25 10.32
C LYS A 333 29.16 -12.89 8.90
N VAL A 334 29.36 -11.61 8.64
CA VAL A 334 29.92 -11.09 7.40
C VAL A 334 31.21 -10.34 7.74
N GLU A 335 32.34 -10.73 7.12
CA GLU A 335 33.67 -10.15 7.39
C GLU A 335 34.34 -9.72 6.10
N ASN A 336 34.74 -8.44 6.02
CA ASN A 336 35.48 -7.88 4.87
C ASN A 336 34.81 -8.15 3.52
N TYR A 337 33.47 -8.14 3.50
CA TYR A 337 32.69 -8.38 2.30
C TYR A 337 32.81 -7.18 1.34
N SER A 338 33.04 -7.48 0.06
CA SER A 338 33.09 -6.47 -1.00
C SER A 338 32.26 -6.93 -2.20
N LEU A 339 31.49 -6.01 -2.77
CA LEU A 339 30.66 -6.25 -3.94
C LEU A 339 31.01 -5.24 -5.04
N ALA A 340 31.33 -5.75 -6.24
CA ALA A 340 31.59 -4.94 -7.40
C ALA A 340 30.95 -5.57 -8.65
N PHE A 341 30.38 -4.72 -9.50
CA PHE A 341 30.00 -5.04 -10.88
C PHE A 341 30.92 -4.25 -11.83
N GLU A 342 30.40 -3.31 -12.59
CA GLU A 342 31.21 -2.35 -13.36
C GLU A 342 31.88 -1.34 -12.44
N GLU A 343 31.19 -0.99 -11.35
CA GLU A 343 31.67 -0.12 -10.28
C GLU A 343 31.68 -0.86 -8.94
N LYS A 344 32.51 -0.39 -8.00
CA LYS A 344 32.52 -0.91 -6.63
C LYS A 344 31.29 -0.38 -5.89
N LEU A 345 30.41 -1.27 -5.44
CA LEU A 345 29.20 -0.94 -4.69
C LEU A 345 29.41 -1.00 -3.17
N LEU A 346 30.14 -2.01 -2.69
CA LEU A 346 30.46 -2.20 -1.27
C LEU A 346 31.94 -2.55 -1.11
N GLU A 347 32.58 -2.02 -0.07
CA GLU A 347 34.02 -2.23 0.18
C GLU A 347 34.30 -2.58 1.65
N ALA A 348 34.85 -3.76 1.89
CA ALA A 348 35.32 -4.26 3.20
C ALA A 348 34.27 -4.15 4.33
N VAL A 349 33.00 -4.46 4.02
CA VAL A 349 31.88 -4.38 4.94
C VAL A 349 31.92 -5.55 5.94
N SER A 350 31.65 -5.25 7.22
CA SER A 350 31.60 -6.27 8.27
C SER A 350 30.45 -6.00 9.24
N PHE A 351 29.65 -7.02 9.54
CA PHE A 351 28.60 -7.01 10.54
C PHE A 351 28.22 -8.44 10.96
N ALA A 352 27.48 -8.56 12.04
CA ALA A 352 26.94 -9.84 12.51
C ALA A 352 25.46 -9.68 12.85
N VAL A 353 24.71 -10.79 12.81
CA VAL A 353 23.30 -10.86 13.21
C VAL A 353 23.17 -11.95 14.28
N HIS A 354 22.59 -11.58 15.42
CA HIS A 354 22.41 -12.45 16.57
C HIS A 354 20.97 -12.96 16.68
N SER A 355 20.79 -14.05 17.41
CA SER A 355 19.46 -14.61 17.68
C SER A 355 18.53 -13.55 18.30
N GLY A 356 17.31 -13.43 17.77
CA GLY A 356 16.31 -12.45 18.20
C GLY A 356 16.49 -11.03 17.68
N GLU A 357 17.66 -10.69 17.10
CA GLU A 357 17.93 -9.34 16.57
C GLU A 357 17.20 -9.08 15.25
N LYS A 358 16.66 -7.86 15.11
CA LYS A 358 15.99 -7.39 13.88
C LYS A 358 16.87 -6.31 13.24
N VAL A 359 17.47 -6.65 12.10
CA VAL A 359 18.40 -5.79 11.38
C VAL A 359 17.80 -5.38 10.04
N ALA A 360 17.75 -4.07 9.75
CA ALA A 360 17.35 -3.55 8.45
C ALA A 360 18.57 -3.00 7.70
N LEU A 361 18.74 -3.40 6.43
CA LEU A 361 19.74 -2.87 5.51
C LEU A 361 19.08 -1.80 4.63
N VAL A 362 19.48 -0.54 4.80
CA VAL A 362 18.85 0.63 4.19
C VAL A 362 19.86 1.44 3.39
N GLY A 363 19.47 2.03 2.28
CA GLY A 363 20.30 2.89 1.42
C GLY A 363 19.64 3.14 0.07
N ALA A 364 20.24 3.99 -0.75
CA ALA A 364 19.74 4.33 -2.09
C ALA A 364 19.60 3.09 -3.00
N ASN A 365 18.81 3.22 -4.06
CA ASN A 365 18.69 2.18 -5.07
C ASN A 365 20.04 1.95 -5.79
N GLY A 366 20.32 0.69 -6.15
CA GLY A 366 21.57 0.33 -6.83
C GLY A 366 22.81 0.17 -5.93
N THR A 367 22.72 0.40 -4.61
CA THR A 367 23.87 0.25 -3.69
C THR A 367 24.25 -1.20 -3.35
N GLY A 368 23.58 -2.20 -3.95
CA GLY A 368 23.95 -3.62 -3.81
C GLY A 368 23.28 -4.37 -2.65
N LYS A 369 22.27 -3.79 -1.97
CA LYS A 369 21.56 -4.41 -0.81
C LYS A 369 20.98 -5.78 -1.14
N THR A 370 20.14 -5.85 -2.16
CA THR A 370 19.51 -7.10 -2.64
C THR A 370 20.57 -8.12 -3.09
N SER A 371 21.62 -7.67 -3.80
CA SER A 371 22.71 -8.54 -4.24
C SER A 371 23.47 -9.14 -3.06
N MET A 372 23.77 -8.34 -2.03
CA MET A 372 24.40 -8.83 -0.80
C MET A 372 23.49 -9.81 -0.07
N LEU A 373 22.19 -9.53 0.06
CA LEU A 373 21.24 -10.44 0.73
C LEU A 373 21.14 -11.79 -0.01
N ARG A 374 21.19 -11.79 -1.35
CA ARG A 374 21.23 -13.01 -2.16
C ARG A 374 22.53 -13.79 -2.00
N GLU A 375 23.68 -13.13 -1.97
CA GLU A 375 24.95 -13.80 -1.70
C GLU A 375 24.97 -14.40 -0.30
N ILE A 376 24.39 -13.72 0.69
CA ILE A 376 24.19 -14.28 2.04
C ILE A 376 23.35 -15.56 1.94
N TRP A 377 22.18 -15.51 1.25
CA TRP A 377 21.34 -16.69 1.07
C TRP A 377 22.06 -17.85 0.38
N GLN A 378 22.81 -17.58 -0.68
CA GLN A 378 23.55 -18.61 -1.44
C GLN A 378 24.70 -19.21 -0.65
N ASN A 379 25.26 -18.48 0.32
CA ASN A 379 26.34 -18.91 1.19
C ASN A 379 27.56 -19.50 0.43
N GLN A 380 27.95 -18.87 -0.67
CA GLN A 380 29.08 -19.31 -1.49
C GLN A 380 30.30 -18.41 -1.31
N ASN A 381 30.15 -17.23 -0.72
CA ASN A 381 31.19 -16.25 -0.53
C ASN A 381 31.92 -16.53 0.80
N PRO A 382 33.27 -16.69 0.82
CA PRO A 382 34.04 -16.96 2.05
C PRO A 382 33.96 -15.83 3.09
N ALA A 383 33.56 -14.62 2.69
CA ALA A 383 33.32 -13.51 3.61
C ALA A 383 32.02 -13.66 4.44
N ILE A 384 31.20 -14.67 4.15
CA ILE A 384 29.91 -14.94 4.77
C ILE A 384 29.98 -16.27 5.50
N ALA A 385 29.57 -16.30 6.76
CA ALA A 385 29.56 -17.52 7.56
C ALA A 385 28.26 -17.60 8.39
N TYR A 386 27.57 -18.74 8.30
CA TYR A 386 26.50 -19.12 9.21
C TYR A 386 27.06 -19.96 10.38
N SER A 387 26.49 -19.76 11.57
CA SER A 387 26.75 -20.69 12.67
C SER A 387 26.02 -22.01 12.45
N GLU A 388 26.46 -23.08 13.14
CA GLU A 388 25.80 -24.40 13.09
C GLU A 388 24.32 -24.36 13.59
N ALA A 389 24.01 -23.38 14.42
CA ALA A 389 22.67 -23.18 14.96
C ALA A 389 21.73 -22.42 14.00
N ALA A 390 22.23 -21.83 12.93
CA ALA A 390 21.45 -21.02 12.01
C ALA A 390 20.62 -21.88 11.05
N VAL A 391 19.34 -21.62 11.00
CA VAL A 391 18.40 -22.18 10.02
C VAL A 391 17.81 -21.01 9.21
N PRO A 392 18.47 -20.61 8.10
CA PRO A 392 18.03 -19.48 7.32
C PRO A 392 16.82 -19.81 6.44
N ALA A 393 15.93 -18.83 6.23
CA ALA A 393 14.93 -18.84 5.18
C ALA A 393 14.94 -17.50 4.44
N PHE A 394 14.61 -17.54 3.16
CA PHE A 394 14.68 -16.39 2.27
C PHE A 394 13.32 -16.04 1.70
N PHE A 395 12.98 -14.76 1.79
CA PHE A 395 11.87 -14.13 1.07
C PHE A 395 12.46 -13.26 -0.03
N SER A 396 12.11 -13.53 -1.29
CA SER A 396 12.68 -12.85 -2.44
C SER A 396 11.70 -11.88 -3.08
N GLN A 397 12.19 -10.70 -3.43
CA GLN A 397 11.46 -9.77 -4.30
C GLN A 397 11.19 -10.40 -5.69
N LEU A 398 12.09 -11.24 -6.19
CA LEU A 398 11.88 -12.01 -7.40
C LEU A 398 11.19 -13.34 -7.07
N HIS A 399 9.88 -13.36 -7.16
CA HIS A 399 9.03 -14.51 -6.80
C HIS A 399 9.51 -15.84 -7.41
N ALA A 400 10.03 -15.80 -8.66
CA ALA A 400 10.52 -16.99 -9.36
C ALA A 400 11.71 -17.70 -8.69
N GLU A 401 12.40 -17.06 -7.75
CA GLU A 401 13.47 -17.69 -6.96
C GLU A 401 12.91 -18.66 -5.91
N ILE A 402 11.71 -18.42 -5.42
CA ILE A 402 11.08 -19.17 -4.31
C ILE A 402 9.85 -19.96 -4.76
N LEU A 403 9.08 -19.40 -5.70
CA LEU A 403 7.83 -19.97 -6.20
C LEU A 403 8.01 -20.46 -7.64
N LYS A 404 7.44 -21.61 -7.96
CA LYS A 404 7.43 -22.14 -9.32
C LYS A 404 6.15 -21.72 -10.03
N GLU A 405 6.24 -20.89 -11.05
CA GLU A 405 5.09 -20.32 -11.77
C GLU A 405 4.14 -21.37 -12.38
N GLN A 406 4.67 -22.55 -12.73
CA GLN A 406 3.90 -23.66 -13.30
C GLN A 406 3.09 -24.43 -12.26
N ASN A 407 3.50 -24.37 -10.98
CA ASN A 407 2.83 -25.06 -9.89
C ASN A 407 1.50 -24.40 -9.55
N THR A 408 0.57 -25.16 -9.01
CA THR A 408 -0.61 -24.63 -8.31
C THR A 408 -0.24 -24.19 -6.88
N ILE A 409 -1.10 -23.40 -6.25
CA ILE A 409 -0.92 -22.99 -4.84
C ILE A 409 -0.83 -24.23 -3.95
N TYR A 410 -1.67 -25.25 -4.14
CA TYR A 410 -1.59 -26.53 -3.43
C TYR A 410 -0.20 -27.17 -3.55
N GLN A 411 0.35 -27.25 -4.78
CA GLN A 411 1.65 -27.87 -5.02
C GLN A 411 2.79 -27.14 -4.30
N GLU A 412 2.71 -25.81 -4.20
CA GLU A 412 3.70 -25.02 -3.46
C GLU A 412 3.66 -25.31 -1.95
N LEU A 413 2.47 -25.54 -1.36
CA LEU A 413 2.32 -25.87 0.06
C LEU A 413 2.65 -27.34 0.36
N PHE A 414 2.31 -28.25 -0.55
CA PHE A 414 2.74 -29.67 -0.41
C PHE A 414 4.26 -29.80 -0.38
N ALA A 415 4.99 -28.93 -1.09
CA ALA A 415 6.45 -28.93 -1.06
C ALA A 415 7.06 -28.54 0.31
N VAL A 416 6.27 -27.94 1.21
CA VAL A 416 6.72 -27.57 2.57
C VAL A 416 6.08 -28.42 3.67
N GLY A 417 5.45 -29.57 3.30
CA GLY A 417 5.05 -30.60 4.26
C GLY A 417 3.55 -30.73 4.51
N PHE A 418 2.68 -29.99 3.81
CA PHE A 418 1.24 -30.25 3.86
C PHE A 418 0.91 -31.54 3.10
N GLU A 419 -0.01 -32.33 3.61
CA GLU A 419 -0.35 -33.65 3.05
C GLU A 419 -1.69 -33.66 2.30
N THR A 420 -2.63 -32.78 2.68
CA THR A 420 -3.98 -32.74 2.13
C THR A 420 -4.41 -31.35 1.70
N GLU A 421 -5.30 -31.28 0.69
CA GLU A 421 -5.89 -30.02 0.23
C GLU A 421 -6.65 -29.30 1.36
N ALA A 422 -7.38 -30.02 2.20
CA ALA A 422 -8.13 -29.46 3.33
C ALA A 422 -7.21 -28.74 4.35
N GLN A 423 -6.02 -29.30 4.62
CA GLN A 423 -5.02 -28.63 5.48
C GLN A 423 -4.52 -27.33 4.83
N VAL A 424 -4.27 -27.34 3.53
CA VAL A 424 -3.84 -26.15 2.80
C VAL A 424 -4.94 -25.08 2.78
N GLU A 425 -6.21 -25.47 2.57
CA GLU A 425 -7.36 -24.56 2.59
C GLU A 425 -7.49 -23.87 3.96
N GLU A 426 -7.52 -24.64 5.04
CA GLU A 426 -7.61 -24.12 6.41
C GLU A 426 -6.44 -23.18 6.73
N TYR A 427 -5.23 -23.57 6.34
CA TYR A 427 -4.02 -22.76 6.56
C TYR A 427 -4.04 -21.45 5.78
N LEU A 428 -4.33 -21.50 4.46
CA LEU A 428 -4.29 -20.34 3.58
C LEU A 428 -5.50 -19.41 3.75
N GLN A 429 -6.57 -19.86 4.38
CA GLN A 429 -7.69 -18.98 4.74
C GLN A 429 -7.22 -17.82 5.64
N LYS A 430 -6.22 -18.05 6.51
CA LYS A 430 -5.59 -17.02 7.34
C LYS A 430 -4.86 -15.95 6.50
N TYR A 431 -4.35 -16.33 5.34
CA TYR A 431 -3.70 -15.44 4.38
C TYR A 431 -4.66 -14.84 3.35
N CYS A 432 -5.97 -14.94 3.61
CA CYS A 432 -7.02 -14.42 2.74
C CYS A 432 -7.13 -15.07 1.35
N PHE A 433 -6.64 -16.29 1.16
CA PHE A 433 -6.90 -17.05 -0.05
C PHE A 433 -8.28 -17.71 -0.02
N ASP A 434 -9.01 -17.59 -1.13
CA ASP A 434 -10.29 -18.28 -1.27
C ASP A 434 -10.07 -19.71 -1.75
N PRO A 435 -10.78 -20.72 -1.19
CA PRO A 435 -10.62 -22.13 -1.56
C PRO A 435 -10.71 -22.36 -3.08
N ASP A 436 -11.64 -21.68 -3.75
CA ASP A 436 -11.85 -21.78 -5.21
C ASP A 436 -10.64 -21.32 -6.04
N THR A 437 -9.72 -20.54 -5.43
CA THR A 437 -8.54 -20.01 -6.12
C THR A 437 -7.30 -20.86 -5.97
N LEU A 438 -7.27 -21.82 -5.03
CA LEU A 438 -6.07 -22.60 -4.66
C LEU A 438 -5.59 -23.54 -5.78
N GLY A 439 -6.47 -23.92 -6.69
CA GLY A 439 -6.12 -24.66 -7.90
C GLY A 439 -5.46 -23.83 -9.01
N ARG A 440 -5.39 -22.48 -8.86
CA ARG A 440 -4.76 -21.60 -9.84
C ARG A 440 -3.24 -21.78 -9.83
N LYS A 441 -2.64 -21.59 -11.00
CA LYS A 441 -1.17 -21.56 -11.13
C LYS A 441 -0.62 -20.29 -10.49
N VAL A 442 0.55 -20.41 -9.85
CA VAL A 442 1.28 -19.29 -9.26
C VAL A 442 1.57 -18.18 -10.27
N GLY A 443 1.85 -18.52 -11.52
CA GLY A 443 2.07 -17.52 -12.59
C GLY A 443 0.88 -16.59 -12.84
N HIS A 444 -0.35 -16.98 -12.46
CA HIS A 444 -1.57 -16.18 -12.61
C HIS A 444 -1.93 -15.35 -11.37
N LEU A 445 -1.13 -15.42 -10.31
CA LEU A 445 -1.34 -14.64 -9.10
C LEU A 445 -0.81 -13.21 -9.28
N SER A 446 -1.48 -12.26 -8.63
CA SER A 446 -0.96 -10.89 -8.48
C SER A 446 0.32 -10.85 -7.65
N GLY A 447 1.08 -9.76 -7.72
CA GLY A 447 2.29 -9.57 -6.90
C GLY A 447 2.01 -9.72 -5.40
N GLY A 448 0.93 -9.12 -4.91
CA GLY A 448 0.52 -9.25 -3.50
C GLY A 448 0.14 -10.68 -3.09
N GLU A 449 -0.62 -11.41 -3.93
CA GLU A 449 -0.93 -12.82 -3.68
C GLU A 449 0.34 -13.69 -3.67
N LYS A 450 1.30 -13.44 -4.57
CA LYS A 450 2.60 -14.14 -4.57
C LYS A 450 3.39 -13.86 -3.31
N ASN A 451 3.38 -12.61 -2.81
CA ASN A 451 4.03 -12.26 -1.55
C ASN A 451 3.38 -12.96 -0.35
N LEU A 452 2.06 -12.94 -0.25
CA LEU A 452 1.35 -13.67 0.80
C LEU A 452 1.62 -15.19 0.75
N LEU A 453 1.70 -15.77 -0.45
CA LEU A 453 2.06 -17.19 -0.60
C LEU A 453 3.50 -17.49 -0.16
N GLN A 454 4.47 -16.61 -0.48
CA GLN A 454 5.83 -16.74 0.02
C GLN A 454 5.88 -16.65 1.56
N LEU A 455 5.18 -15.68 2.16
CA LEU A 455 5.08 -15.55 3.61
C LEU A 455 4.45 -16.78 4.24
N ALA A 456 3.38 -17.33 3.65
CA ALA A 456 2.77 -18.57 4.12
C ALA A 456 3.73 -19.77 4.05
N LYS A 457 4.51 -19.90 2.96
CA LYS A 457 5.55 -20.94 2.85
C LYS A 457 6.65 -20.78 3.89
N LEU A 458 7.11 -19.54 4.12
CA LEU A 458 8.14 -19.23 5.09
C LEU A 458 7.66 -19.54 6.52
N ALA A 459 6.41 -19.18 6.82
CA ALA A 459 5.80 -19.43 8.13
C ALA A 459 5.59 -20.92 8.45
N ALA A 460 5.37 -21.74 7.43
CA ALA A 460 5.24 -23.20 7.58
C ALA A 460 6.57 -23.92 7.88
N GLY A 461 7.70 -23.21 7.78
CA GLY A 461 9.03 -23.73 8.06
C GLY A 461 9.42 -23.63 9.54
N ASN A 462 10.71 -23.89 9.81
CA ASN A 462 11.32 -23.86 11.15
C ASN A 462 12.52 -22.91 11.22
N ALA A 463 12.58 -21.93 10.35
CA ALA A 463 13.71 -21.00 10.29
C ALA A 463 13.82 -20.14 11.55
N ASN A 464 15.06 -19.91 12.01
CA ASN A 464 15.38 -19.01 13.10
C ASN A 464 16.12 -17.74 12.65
N LEU A 465 16.46 -17.67 11.36
CA LEU A 465 17.01 -16.48 10.69
C LEU A 465 16.23 -16.22 9.40
N LEU A 466 15.54 -15.11 9.33
CA LEU A 466 14.79 -14.68 8.16
C LEU A 466 15.59 -13.65 7.36
N LEU A 467 15.79 -13.91 6.09
CA LEU A 467 16.37 -12.99 5.11
C LEU A 467 15.23 -12.47 4.24
N LEU A 468 14.86 -11.19 4.38
CA LEU A 468 13.68 -10.62 3.75
C LEU A 468 14.07 -9.52 2.76
N ASP A 469 13.84 -9.74 1.46
CA ASP A 469 14.10 -8.77 0.38
C ASP A 469 12.80 -8.07 -0.03
N GLU A 470 12.60 -6.82 0.39
CA GLU A 470 11.41 -6.00 0.16
C GLU A 470 10.09 -6.70 0.51
N PRO A 471 9.92 -7.22 1.75
CA PRO A 471 8.76 -8.05 2.09
C PRO A 471 7.42 -7.30 2.10
N SER A 472 7.44 -5.98 2.24
CA SER A 472 6.26 -5.11 2.22
C SER A 472 5.83 -4.69 0.81
N SER A 473 6.67 -4.92 -0.22
CA SER A 473 6.35 -4.55 -1.60
C SER A 473 5.09 -5.28 -2.09
N HIS A 474 4.27 -4.62 -2.90
CA HIS A 474 2.99 -5.16 -3.43
C HIS A 474 1.96 -5.61 -2.38
N LEU A 475 2.23 -5.47 -1.09
CA LEU A 475 1.24 -5.70 -0.05
C LEU A 475 0.38 -4.44 0.11
N ASP A 476 -0.93 -4.64 0.28
CA ASP A 476 -1.80 -3.54 0.68
C ASP A 476 -1.48 -3.06 2.11
N THR A 477 -1.97 -1.89 2.46
CA THR A 477 -1.69 -1.24 3.75
C THR A 477 -2.01 -2.14 4.96
N PHE A 478 -3.03 -3.00 4.85
CA PHE A 478 -3.45 -3.88 5.95
C PHE A 478 -2.53 -5.10 6.10
N ALA A 479 -2.13 -5.69 4.97
CA ALA A 479 -1.15 -6.77 4.93
C ALA A 479 0.23 -6.29 5.40
N GLN A 480 0.64 -5.05 5.08
CA GLN A 480 1.86 -4.44 5.60
C GLN A 480 1.83 -4.36 7.14
N ILE A 481 0.75 -3.87 7.73
CA ILE A 481 0.58 -3.80 9.18
C ILE A 481 0.61 -5.21 9.81
N ALA A 482 -0.04 -6.19 9.19
CA ALA A 482 -0.02 -7.57 9.66
C ALA A 482 1.40 -8.16 9.63
N LEU A 483 2.17 -7.90 8.58
CA LEU A 483 3.58 -8.31 8.45
C LEU A 483 4.44 -7.66 9.54
N GLU A 484 4.30 -6.36 9.79
CA GLU A 484 5.03 -5.66 10.84
C GLU A 484 4.76 -6.26 12.22
N ASN A 485 3.49 -6.53 12.52
CA ASN A 485 3.10 -7.16 13.78
C ASN A 485 3.70 -8.57 13.89
N ALA A 486 3.70 -9.35 12.82
CA ALA A 486 4.32 -10.68 12.80
C ALA A 486 5.84 -10.60 13.06
N ILE A 487 6.57 -9.68 12.40
CA ILE A 487 8.01 -9.47 12.61
C ILE A 487 8.29 -9.02 14.06
N ALA A 488 7.46 -8.12 14.61
CA ALA A 488 7.64 -7.60 15.97
C ALA A 488 7.51 -8.69 17.05
N VAL A 489 6.62 -9.67 16.88
CA VAL A 489 6.45 -10.78 17.83
C VAL A 489 7.33 -11.97 17.54
N TYR A 490 7.94 -12.05 16.35
CA TYR A 490 8.83 -13.14 15.98
C TYR A 490 10.07 -13.18 16.88
N LYS A 491 10.40 -14.34 17.42
CA LYS A 491 11.49 -14.53 18.37
C LYS A 491 12.83 -14.84 17.72
N GLY A 492 12.86 -15.20 16.46
CA GLY A 492 14.09 -15.43 15.68
C GLY A 492 14.74 -14.13 15.21
N ALA A 493 15.86 -14.25 14.51
CA ALA A 493 16.57 -13.14 13.89
C ALA A 493 15.96 -12.77 12.54
N VAL A 494 16.05 -11.48 12.18
CA VAL A 494 15.64 -10.98 10.88
C VAL A 494 16.71 -10.07 10.30
N LEU A 495 17.13 -10.33 9.07
CA LEU A 495 17.89 -9.38 8.24
C LEU A 495 17.01 -9.00 7.06
N MET A 496 16.57 -7.74 6.99
CA MET A 496 15.67 -7.28 5.93
C MET A 496 16.26 -6.14 5.12
N VAL A 497 15.98 -6.14 3.83
CA VAL A 497 16.09 -4.98 2.95
C VAL A 497 14.69 -4.42 2.79
N SER A 498 14.50 -3.14 3.04
CA SER A 498 13.22 -2.46 2.81
C SER A 498 13.41 -0.98 2.49
N HIS A 499 12.53 -0.44 1.67
CA HIS A 499 12.36 0.98 1.39
C HIS A 499 11.13 1.57 2.10
N ASP A 500 10.28 0.74 2.71
CA ASP A 500 9.15 1.21 3.50
C ASP A 500 9.62 1.73 4.86
N PHE A 501 9.50 3.04 5.04
CA PHE A 501 9.89 3.73 6.27
C PHE A 501 9.24 3.11 7.52
N TYR A 502 7.95 2.80 7.47
CA TYR A 502 7.22 2.26 8.62
C TYR A 502 7.66 0.84 8.95
N THR A 503 7.85 -0.02 7.98
CA THR A 503 8.39 -1.36 8.19
C THR A 503 9.78 -1.30 8.83
N ILE A 504 10.67 -0.42 8.34
CA ILE A 504 12.02 -0.25 8.91
C ILE A 504 11.94 0.18 10.38
N VAL A 505 11.25 1.29 10.68
CA VAL A 505 11.28 1.87 12.04
C VAL A 505 10.41 1.12 13.05
N ASN A 506 9.48 0.30 12.59
CA ASN A 506 8.58 -0.48 13.43
C ASN A 506 9.14 -1.86 13.75
N CYS A 507 9.97 -2.42 12.87
CA CYS A 507 10.45 -3.79 12.99
C CYS A 507 11.92 -3.88 13.38
N ALA A 508 12.79 -2.93 12.96
CA ALA A 508 14.23 -3.05 13.16
C ALA A 508 14.69 -2.48 14.51
N ASP A 509 15.56 -3.24 15.18
CA ASP A 509 16.33 -2.79 16.35
C ASP A 509 17.56 -1.99 15.89
N THR A 510 18.27 -2.54 14.89
CA THR A 510 19.49 -1.98 14.31
C THR A 510 19.27 -1.74 12.81
N ILE A 511 19.69 -0.57 12.32
CA ILE A 511 19.67 -0.21 10.92
C ILE A 511 21.09 -0.10 10.40
N LEU A 512 21.41 -0.86 9.38
CA LEU A 512 22.67 -0.82 8.66
C LEU A 512 22.52 0.10 7.46
N LEU A 513 22.97 1.36 7.60
CA LEU A 513 22.85 2.35 6.55
C LEU A 513 24.01 2.21 5.57
N VAL A 514 23.68 1.96 4.30
CA VAL A 514 24.62 1.83 3.19
C VAL A 514 24.89 3.19 2.59
N GLU A 515 26.07 3.73 2.78
CA GLU A 515 26.50 5.03 2.28
C GLU A 515 27.95 4.95 1.79
N ASN A 516 28.24 5.55 0.63
CA ASN A 516 29.60 5.66 0.08
C ASN A 516 30.38 4.34 0.03
N GLY A 517 29.71 3.22 -0.30
CA GLY A 517 30.33 1.90 -0.38
C GLY A 517 30.60 1.22 0.97
N GLY A 518 30.25 1.86 2.10
CA GLY A 518 30.38 1.32 3.45
C GLY A 518 29.04 1.09 4.12
N ILE A 519 29.08 0.47 5.31
CA ILE A 519 27.89 0.27 6.16
C ILE A 519 28.12 0.92 7.53
N ARG A 520 27.14 1.70 7.96
CA ARG A 520 27.14 2.36 9.28
C ARG A 520 25.92 1.92 10.10
N PRO A 521 26.11 1.31 11.30
CA PRO A 521 25.00 0.96 12.16
C PRO A 521 24.37 2.22 12.78
N VAL A 522 23.05 2.27 12.76
CA VAL A 522 22.25 3.37 13.32
C VAL A 522 21.07 2.77 14.07
N SER A 523 20.71 3.29 15.24
CA SER A 523 19.49 2.84 15.93
C SER A 523 18.24 3.34 15.19
N ALA A 524 17.14 2.58 15.26
CA ALA A 524 15.85 2.98 14.66
C ALA A 524 15.41 4.39 15.10
N ARG A 525 15.66 4.75 16.37
CA ARG A 525 15.37 6.10 16.88
C ARG A 525 16.22 7.19 16.20
N ALA A 526 17.50 6.93 15.98
CA ALA A 526 18.39 7.90 15.32
C ALA A 526 18.05 8.02 13.84
N PHE A 527 17.75 6.92 13.16
CA PHE A 527 17.31 6.89 11.78
C PHE A 527 16.01 7.68 11.60
N ARG A 528 14.99 7.41 12.42
CA ARG A 528 13.73 8.18 12.41
C ARG A 528 13.99 9.69 12.56
N LYS A 529 14.83 10.10 13.52
CA LYS A 529 15.19 11.51 13.69
C LYS A 529 15.91 12.11 12.48
N MET A 530 16.77 11.33 11.83
CA MET A 530 17.52 11.80 10.66
C MET A 530 16.56 12.09 9.49
N ILE A 531 15.63 11.19 9.22
CA ILE A 531 14.63 11.32 8.17
C ILE A 531 13.67 12.48 8.45
N TYR A 532 13.05 12.49 9.63
CA TYR A 532 12.05 13.50 9.97
C TYR A 532 12.62 14.90 10.14
N LYS A 533 13.85 15.05 10.66
CA LYS A 533 14.49 16.36 10.79
C LYS A 533 14.66 17.10 9.45
N LYS A 534 14.80 16.35 8.38
CA LYS A 534 14.93 16.93 7.02
C LYS A 534 13.58 17.48 6.51
N HIS A 535 12.44 16.87 6.92
CA HIS A 535 11.14 17.06 6.28
C HIS A 535 9.98 17.46 7.21
N PHE A 536 10.09 17.27 8.53
CA PHE A 536 8.99 17.50 9.49
C PHE A 536 9.44 18.21 10.75
N SER A 537 8.46 18.80 11.46
CA SER A 537 8.71 19.38 12.77
C SER A 537 9.07 18.31 13.81
N LYS A 538 9.77 18.71 14.88
CA LYS A 538 10.10 17.80 15.98
C LYS A 538 8.84 17.30 16.71
N ASP A 539 7.82 18.15 16.78
CA ASP A 539 6.58 17.87 17.50
C ASP A 539 5.73 16.82 16.75
N TYR A 540 5.73 16.85 15.40
CA TYR A 540 5.04 15.85 14.57
C TYR A 540 5.55 14.43 14.85
N LEU A 541 6.87 14.24 14.97
CA LEU A 541 7.46 12.94 15.27
C LEU A 541 7.00 12.37 16.63
N GLU A 542 6.88 13.23 17.66
CA GLU A 542 6.41 12.81 18.98
C GLU A 542 4.93 12.41 18.94
N LEU A 543 4.12 13.15 18.20
CA LEU A 543 2.70 12.86 18.01
C LEU A 543 2.48 11.54 17.24
N GLU A 544 3.27 11.26 16.21
CA GLU A 544 3.19 9.99 15.46
C GLU A 544 3.51 8.78 16.35
N LEU A 545 4.51 8.90 17.23
CA LEU A 545 4.83 7.85 18.20
C LEU A 545 3.70 7.62 19.20
N GLN A 546 3.08 8.70 19.68
CA GLN A 546 1.93 8.61 20.59
C GLN A 546 0.72 7.98 19.88
N LYS A 547 0.44 8.37 18.63
CA LYS A 547 -0.61 7.77 17.80
C LYS A 547 -0.44 6.26 17.73
N LYS A 548 0.76 5.78 17.34
CA LYS A 548 1.05 4.36 17.21
C LYS A 548 0.89 3.59 18.53
N ASP A 549 1.40 4.14 19.66
CA ASP A 549 1.22 3.51 20.98
C ASP A 549 -0.27 3.35 21.32
N LEU A 550 -1.05 4.41 21.09
CA LEU A 550 -2.49 4.38 21.34
C LEU A 550 -3.20 3.36 20.43
N GLU A 551 -2.92 3.32 19.14
CA GLU A 551 -3.51 2.36 18.19
C GLU A 551 -3.20 0.91 18.60
N THR A 552 -1.96 0.62 18.99
CA THR A 552 -1.55 -0.71 19.46
C THR A 552 -2.29 -1.13 20.74
N ARG A 553 -2.44 -0.22 21.68
CA ARG A 553 -3.15 -0.47 22.94
C ARG A 553 -4.65 -0.65 22.71
N ILE A 554 -5.25 0.15 21.84
CA ILE A 554 -6.67 0.01 21.48
C ILE A 554 -6.90 -1.36 20.83
N ALA A 555 -6.05 -1.77 19.88
CA ALA A 555 -6.17 -3.08 19.24
C ALA A 555 -6.15 -4.22 20.27
N ARG A 556 -5.23 -4.18 21.23
CA ARG A 556 -5.15 -5.18 22.31
C ARG A 556 -6.40 -5.22 23.19
N HIS A 557 -6.92 -4.06 23.62
CA HIS A 557 -8.15 -4.02 24.43
C HIS A 557 -9.37 -4.52 23.64
N LEU A 558 -9.40 -4.31 22.31
CA LEU A 558 -10.45 -4.85 21.45
C LEU A 558 -10.37 -6.38 21.33
N GLU A 559 -9.17 -6.96 21.28
CA GLU A 559 -8.96 -8.43 21.32
C GLU A 559 -9.41 -9.00 22.65
N ASP A 560 -9.10 -8.32 23.77
CA ASP A 560 -9.52 -8.69 25.13
C ASP A 560 -11.02 -8.39 25.41
N SER A 561 -11.77 -7.86 24.42
CA SER A 561 -13.19 -7.44 24.52
C SER A 561 -13.42 -6.33 25.57
N ASP A 562 -12.38 -5.59 25.95
CA ASP A 562 -12.46 -4.43 26.85
C ASP A 562 -12.75 -3.14 26.07
N CYS A 563 -13.99 -3.05 25.56
CA CYS A 563 -14.42 -1.92 24.75
C CYS A 563 -14.47 -0.59 25.50
N VAL A 564 -14.55 -0.60 26.84
CA VAL A 564 -14.61 0.64 27.64
C VAL A 564 -13.25 1.34 27.67
N GLU A 565 -12.18 0.60 27.94
CA GLU A 565 -10.83 1.18 27.90
C GLU A 565 -10.40 1.46 26.46
N ALA A 566 -10.79 0.63 25.49
CA ALA A 566 -10.59 0.91 24.06
C ALA A 566 -11.20 2.26 23.66
N GLN A 567 -12.45 2.56 24.07
CA GLN A 567 -13.10 3.85 23.79
C GLN A 567 -12.35 5.00 24.44
N ARG A 568 -11.94 4.88 25.71
CA ARG A 568 -11.18 5.90 26.41
C ARG A 568 -9.84 6.22 25.74
N LEU A 569 -9.16 5.19 25.23
CA LEU A 569 -7.91 5.37 24.47
C LEU A 569 -8.17 5.99 23.10
N CYS A 570 -9.29 5.65 22.46
CA CYS A 570 -9.71 6.24 21.20
C CYS A 570 -10.00 7.74 21.34
N ASP A 571 -10.62 8.19 22.44
CA ASP A 571 -10.81 9.62 22.74
C ASP A 571 -9.48 10.39 22.87
N LYS A 572 -8.44 9.73 23.43
CA LYS A 572 -7.09 10.31 23.46
C LYS A 572 -6.44 10.35 22.09
N LEU A 573 -6.66 9.31 21.27
CA LEU A 573 -6.17 9.24 19.91
C LEU A 573 -6.75 10.37 19.05
N ALA A 574 -8.03 10.72 19.22
CA ALA A 574 -8.65 11.84 18.54
C ALA A 574 -7.88 13.16 18.78
N ALA A 575 -7.51 13.42 20.02
CA ALA A 575 -6.75 14.63 20.37
C ALA A 575 -5.33 14.65 19.75
N VAL A 576 -4.69 13.49 19.62
CA VAL A 576 -3.38 13.37 18.99
C VAL A 576 -3.50 13.59 17.47
N VAL A 577 -4.49 13.00 16.82
CA VAL A 577 -4.76 13.20 15.39
C VAL A 577 -5.02 14.68 15.08
N GLU A 578 -5.87 15.33 15.87
CA GLU A 578 -6.14 16.78 15.71
C GLU A 578 -4.87 17.65 15.86
N GLN A 579 -3.96 17.27 16.77
CA GLN A 579 -2.67 17.96 16.92
C GLN A 579 -1.74 17.71 15.72
N MET A 580 -1.75 16.50 15.13
CA MET A 580 -0.96 16.16 13.94
C MET A 580 -1.39 16.97 12.71
N GLU A 581 -2.70 17.20 12.54
CA GLU A 581 -3.23 18.02 11.43
C GLU A 581 -2.85 19.51 11.56
N ARG A 582 -2.51 19.97 12.75
CA ARG A 582 -2.08 21.36 13.02
C ARG A 582 -0.56 21.54 12.98
N ALA A 583 0.22 20.46 13.06
CA ALA A 583 1.68 20.49 13.15
C ALA A 583 2.37 20.46 11.79
#